data_8199f21ee300d159ebbbcb957de881c7
#
_entry.id   8199f21ee300d159ebbbcb957de881c7
#
_cell.length_a   1.000
_cell.length_b   1.000
_cell.length_c   1.000
_cell.angle_alpha   90.00
_cell.angle_beta   90.00
_cell.angle_gamma   90.00
#
_symmetry.space_group_name_H-M   'P 1'
#
loop_
_entity.id
_entity.type
_entity.pdbx_description
1 polymer ?
#
loop_
_entity_poly.entity_id
_entity_poly.type
_entity_poly.pdbx_seq_one_letter_code
_entity_poly.pdbx_strand_id
1 'polypeptide(L)'
;QRKNLMRNDEHDVQKAICDYLDIRKVCYWAVPNGGNRSKREASRLKAEGVKAGVPDLTVVHEGMYYGLEVKKPSTMTPKGYLSKVQKERIKHIEEVGGGSVKVVYSVADVILWLNTEIHYETERNN
;
A
#
# COMPACT_ATOMS: atom_id res chain seq x y z
N GLN A 1 -19.60 20.29 -3.57
CA GLN A 1 -19.58 20.90 -2.29
C GLN A 1 -18.21 20.98 -1.70
N ARG A 2 -18.10 21.89 -0.78
CA ARG A 2 -16.86 22.13 -0.14
C ARG A 2 -16.26 20.90 0.52
N LYS A 3 -17.08 20.10 1.16
CA LYS A 3 -16.56 18.94 1.85
C LYS A 3 -15.96 17.93 0.89
N ASN A 4 -16.42 17.90 -0.35
CA ASN A 4 -15.83 17.00 -1.33
C ASN A 4 -14.44 17.43 -1.72
N LEU A 5 -14.20 18.74 -1.68
CA LEU A 5 -12.87 19.27 -1.99
C LEU A 5 -11.87 18.94 -0.90
N MET A 6 -12.38 18.71 0.31
CA MET A 6 -11.52 18.49 1.47
C MET A 6 -11.35 17.00 1.80
N ARG A 7 -11.93 16.14 1.01
CA ARG A 7 -11.87 14.74 1.32
C ARG A 7 -10.48 14.15 1.05
N ASN A 8 -10.02 13.39 2.01
CA ASN A 8 -8.76 12.65 1.88
C ASN A 8 -8.99 11.26 2.40
N ASP A 9 -9.97 10.57 1.82
CA ASP A 9 -10.20 9.20 2.23
C ASP A 9 -9.15 8.29 1.59
N GLU A 10 -9.13 7.03 2.00
CA GLU A 10 -8.12 6.11 1.53
C GLU A 10 -8.11 5.94 0.03
N HIS A 11 -9.28 5.96 -0.59
CA HIS A 11 -9.37 5.84 -2.03
C HIS A 11 -8.65 6.99 -2.74
N ASP A 12 -8.92 8.21 -2.30
CA ASP A 12 -8.30 9.39 -2.91
C ASP A 12 -6.81 9.40 -2.70
N VAL A 13 -6.37 9.01 -1.50
CA VAL A 13 -4.94 8.94 -1.20
C VAL A 13 -4.28 7.88 -2.08
N GLN A 14 -4.89 6.71 -2.19
CA GLN A 14 -4.30 5.64 -2.99
C GLN A 14 -4.22 6.02 -4.46
N LYS A 15 -5.27 6.65 -4.99
CA LYS A 15 -5.26 7.08 -6.38
C LYS A 15 -4.11 8.05 -6.65
N ALA A 16 -3.94 9.01 -5.76
CA ALA A 16 -2.86 9.98 -5.92
C ALA A 16 -1.49 9.32 -5.84
N ILE A 17 -1.34 8.34 -4.98
CA ILE A 17 -0.10 7.59 -4.87
C ILE A 17 0.18 6.83 -6.17
N CYS A 18 -0.84 6.18 -6.72
CA CYS A 18 -0.67 5.43 -7.96
C CYS A 18 -0.31 6.36 -9.11
N ASP A 19 -0.93 7.53 -9.18
CA ASP A 19 -0.58 8.51 -10.21
C ASP A 19 0.90 8.90 -10.11
N TYR A 20 1.36 9.11 -8.89
CA TYR A 20 2.77 9.46 -8.68
C TYR A 20 3.70 8.31 -9.07
N LEU A 21 3.36 7.09 -8.67
CA LEU A 21 4.19 5.93 -9.01
C LEU A 21 4.23 5.71 -10.52
N ASP A 22 3.12 5.97 -11.21
CA ASP A 22 3.09 5.89 -12.67
C ASP A 22 4.03 6.91 -13.30
N ILE A 23 4.01 8.13 -12.79
CA ILE A 23 4.89 9.19 -13.31
C ILE A 23 6.35 8.80 -13.12
N ARG A 24 6.67 8.20 -11.97
CA ARG A 24 8.05 7.77 -11.68
C ARG A 24 8.40 6.46 -12.35
N LYS A 25 7.47 5.84 -13.04
CA LYS A 25 7.68 4.57 -13.76
C LYS A 25 8.11 3.43 -12.83
N VAL A 26 7.52 3.42 -11.66
CA VAL A 26 7.76 2.38 -10.67
C VAL A 26 6.98 1.13 -11.06
N CYS A 27 7.56 -0.03 -10.85
CA CYS A 27 6.86 -1.29 -11.06
C CYS A 27 6.01 -1.57 -9.83
N TYR A 28 4.70 -1.46 -9.98
CA TYR A 28 3.79 -1.67 -8.86
C TYR A 28 2.43 -2.15 -9.35
N TRP A 29 1.66 -2.66 -8.42
CA TRP A 29 0.25 -2.95 -8.70
C TRP A 29 -0.51 -2.95 -7.38
N ALA A 30 -1.82 -2.81 -7.49
CA ALA A 30 -2.70 -2.82 -6.32
C ALA A 30 -3.20 -4.22 -6.06
N VAL A 31 -3.43 -4.50 -4.78
CA VAL A 31 -4.09 -5.73 -4.36
C VAL A 31 -5.47 -5.31 -3.85
N PRO A 32 -6.55 -5.72 -4.52
CA PRO A 32 -7.89 -5.31 -4.10
C PRO A 32 -8.34 -6.06 -2.85
N ASN A 33 -8.11 -5.45 -1.71
CA ASN A 33 -8.38 -6.06 -0.43
C ASN A 33 -9.75 -5.78 0.13
N GLY A 34 -10.38 -4.72 -0.32
CA GLY A 34 -11.54 -4.21 0.35
C GLY A 34 -12.83 -4.56 -0.30
N GLY A 35 -13.87 -3.93 0.19
CA GLY A 35 -15.17 -4.04 -0.39
C GLY A 35 -16.03 -5.06 0.32
N ASN A 36 -17.33 -4.89 0.12
CA ASN A 36 -18.31 -5.81 0.66
C ASN A 36 -18.40 -7.03 -0.23
N ARG A 37 -18.24 -8.18 0.37
CA ARG A 37 -18.34 -9.44 -0.36
C ARG A 37 -19.27 -10.35 0.37
N SER A 38 -20.00 -11.15 -0.38
CA SER A 38 -20.81 -12.19 0.22
C SER A 38 -19.88 -13.24 0.85
N LYS A 39 -20.42 -14.02 1.78
CA LYS A 39 -19.66 -15.08 2.38
C LYS A 39 -19.16 -16.09 1.36
N ARG A 40 -19.99 -16.35 0.37
CA ARG A 40 -19.65 -17.29 -0.71
C ARG A 40 -18.46 -16.76 -1.51
N GLU A 41 -18.50 -15.50 -1.87
CA GLU A 41 -17.42 -14.90 -2.63
C GLU A 41 -16.14 -14.85 -1.81
N ALA A 42 -16.24 -14.48 -0.54
CA ALA A 42 -15.08 -14.44 0.34
C ALA A 42 -14.45 -15.83 0.50
N SER A 43 -15.29 -16.86 0.64
CA SER A 43 -14.81 -18.24 0.72
C SER A 43 -14.10 -18.68 -0.55
N ARG A 44 -14.67 -18.32 -1.69
CA ARG A 44 -14.09 -18.67 -2.97
C ARG A 44 -12.72 -18.03 -3.14
N LEU A 45 -12.63 -16.75 -2.83
CA LEU A 45 -11.37 -16.01 -2.94
C LEU A 45 -10.32 -16.56 -1.99
N LYS A 46 -10.73 -16.90 -0.78
CA LYS A 46 -9.82 -17.50 0.19
C LYS A 46 -9.26 -18.81 -0.32
N ALA A 47 -10.13 -19.64 -0.92
CA ALA A 47 -9.70 -20.91 -1.49
C ALA A 47 -8.72 -20.71 -2.65
N GLU A 48 -8.84 -19.58 -3.34
CA GLU A 48 -7.97 -19.24 -4.46
C GLU A 48 -6.67 -18.55 -4.01
N GLY A 49 -6.47 -18.42 -2.70
CA GLY A 49 -5.20 -17.89 -2.21
C GLY A 49 -5.23 -16.45 -1.75
N VAL A 50 -6.38 -15.80 -1.78
CA VAL A 50 -6.48 -14.43 -1.30
C VAL A 50 -6.28 -14.44 0.21
N LYS A 51 -5.36 -13.59 0.69
CA LYS A 51 -5.02 -13.53 2.10
C LYS A 51 -5.43 -12.18 2.68
N ALA A 52 -5.94 -12.22 3.89
CA ALA A 52 -6.32 -11.00 4.59
C ALA A 52 -5.07 -10.25 5.06
N GLY A 53 -5.17 -8.94 5.14
CA GLY A 53 -4.15 -8.11 5.76
C GLY A 53 -2.95 -7.79 4.90
N VAL A 54 -2.92 -8.22 3.65
CA VAL A 54 -1.78 -7.88 2.78
C VAL A 54 -1.83 -6.39 2.44
N PRO A 55 -0.67 -5.78 2.18
CA PRO A 55 -0.64 -4.35 1.84
C PRO A 55 -1.43 -4.02 0.58
N ASP A 56 -1.91 -2.79 0.52
CA ASP A 56 -2.74 -2.32 -0.60
C ASP A 56 -1.99 -2.29 -1.92
N LEU A 57 -0.72 -1.95 -1.90
CA LEU A 57 0.07 -1.86 -3.11
C LEU A 57 1.34 -2.70 -2.95
N THR A 58 1.70 -3.37 -4.04
CA THR A 58 2.97 -4.07 -4.14
C THR A 58 3.89 -3.24 -5.00
N VAL A 59 5.11 -3.02 -4.53
CA VAL A 59 6.15 -2.35 -5.31
C VAL A 59 7.32 -3.31 -5.43
N VAL A 60 7.86 -3.44 -6.62
CA VAL A 60 9.03 -4.28 -6.84
C VAL A 60 10.14 -3.41 -7.39
N HIS A 61 11.30 -3.50 -6.79
CA HIS A 61 12.43 -2.71 -7.23
C HIS A 61 13.72 -3.47 -6.93
N GLU A 62 14.50 -3.67 -7.97
CA GLU A 62 15.81 -4.33 -7.86
C GLU A 62 15.76 -5.63 -7.10
N GLY A 63 14.80 -6.46 -7.45
CA GLY A 63 14.68 -7.79 -6.87
C GLY A 63 14.05 -7.84 -5.50
N MET A 64 13.63 -6.70 -4.96
CA MET A 64 13.05 -6.63 -3.64
C MET A 64 11.56 -6.36 -3.70
N TYR A 65 10.85 -6.96 -2.78
CA TYR A 65 9.43 -6.67 -2.58
C TYR A 65 9.26 -5.56 -1.56
N TYR A 66 8.36 -4.64 -1.85
CA TYR A 66 7.95 -3.64 -0.88
C TYR A 66 6.43 -3.54 -0.89
N GLY A 67 5.84 -3.39 0.27
CA GLY A 67 4.41 -3.20 0.38
C GLY A 67 4.10 -1.81 0.88
N LEU A 68 3.05 -1.20 0.35
CA LEU A 68 2.55 0.06 0.87
C LEU A 68 1.15 -0.16 1.40
N GLU A 69 0.98 0.12 2.68
CA GLU A 69 -0.33 0.06 3.32
C GLU A 69 -0.85 1.48 3.38
N VAL A 70 -1.95 1.75 2.67
CA VAL A 70 -2.47 3.10 2.53
C VAL A 70 -3.53 3.36 3.58
N LYS A 71 -3.38 4.45 4.32
CA LYS A 71 -4.34 4.88 5.32
C LYS A 71 -4.66 6.35 5.07
N LYS A 72 -5.86 6.77 5.44
CA LYS A 72 -6.21 8.18 5.30
C LYS A 72 -5.54 9.00 6.40
N PRO A 73 -5.28 10.27 6.13
CA PRO A 73 -4.55 11.10 7.11
C PRO A 73 -5.20 11.17 8.48
N SER A 74 -6.52 11.10 8.55
CA SER A 74 -7.22 11.19 9.84
C SER A 74 -6.92 10.02 10.75
N THR A 75 -6.29 8.95 10.26
CA THR A 75 -5.93 7.81 11.07
C THR A 75 -4.48 7.85 11.53
N MET A 76 -3.78 8.94 11.23
CA MET A 76 -2.39 9.07 11.66
C MET A 76 -2.35 9.43 13.14
N THR A 77 -2.17 8.44 13.97
CA THR A 77 -2.10 8.61 15.42
C THR A 77 -0.97 7.74 15.97
N PRO A 78 -0.54 8.01 17.21
CA PRO A 78 0.49 7.19 17.83
C PRO A 78 0.13 5.72 17.94
N LYS A 79 -1.16 5.42 18.10
CA LYS A 79 -1.59 4.04 18.20
C LYS A 79 -1.66 3.34 16.84
N GLY A 80 -1.68 4.13 15.78
CA GLY A 80 -1.83 3.60 14.46
C GLY A 80 -3.23 3.08 14.21
N TYR A 81 -3.47 2.69 13.01
CA TYR A 81 -4.79 2.17 12.64
C TYR A 81 -4.68 0.92 11.80
N LEU A 82 -3.65 0.14 12.08
CA LEU A 82 -3.55 -1.17 11.47
C LEU A 82 -4.38 -2.15 12.29
N SER A 83 -5.16 -2.97 11.60
CA SER A 83 -5.88 -4.03 12.27
C SER A 83 -4.89 -5.09 12.74
N LYS A 84 -5.36 -5.97 13.61
CA LYS A 84 -4.52 -7.05 14.08
C LYS A 84 -4.04 -7.93 12.93
N VAL A 85 -4.94 -8.21 11.98
CA VAL A 85 -4.60 -9.03 10.82
C VAL A 85 -3.54 -8.34 9.97
N GLN A 86 -3.66 -7.03 9.78
CA GLN A 86 -2.67 -6.29 9.03
C GLN A 86 -1.31 -6.32 9.72
N LYS A 87 -1.29 -6.13 11.03
CA LYS A 87 -0.03 -6.15 11.78
C LYS A 87 0.64 -7.51 11.68
N GLU A 88 -0.13 -8.57 11.78
CA GLU A 88 0.41 -9.91 11.70
C GLU A 88 0.93 -10.22 10.31
N ARG A 89 0.22 -9.78 9.29
CA ARG A 89 0.66 -9.99 7.91
C ARG A 89 1.95 -9.25 7.62
N ILE A 90 2.03 -8.00 8.05
CA ILE A 90 3.23 -7.19 7.85
C ILE A 90 4.42 -7.84 8.55
N LYS A 91 4.21 -8.27 9.78
CA LYS A 91 5.28 -8.92 10.53
C LYS A 91 5.78 -10.16 9.80
N HIS A 92 4.85 -10.96 9.30
CA HIS A 92 5.20 -12.17 8.59
C HIS A 92 6.00 -11.86 7.31
N ILE A 93 5.56 -10.88 6.55
CA ILE A 93 6.26 -10.47 5.34
C ILE A 93 7.69 -10.08 5.67
N GLU A 94 7.85 -9.27 6.71
CA GLU A 94 9.18 -8.77 7.06
C GLU A 94 10.09 -9.86 7.63
N GLU A 95 9.50 -10.87 8.26
CA GLU A 95 10.28 -11.97 8.80
C GLU A 95 10.78 -12.93 7.72
N VAL A 96 9.96 -13.17 6.71
CA VAL A 96 10.34 -14.18 5.72
C VAL A 96 11.05 -13.60 4.52
N GLY A 97 10.94 -12.30 4.35
CA GLY A 97 11.27 -11.84 3.08
C GLY A 97 12.36 -10.96 2.87
N GLY A 98 12.98 -10.29 2.48
CA GLY A 98 13.95 -9.37 2.05
C GLY A 98 13.36 -8.01 1.73
N GLY A 99 12.07 -7.84 1.92
CA GLY A 99 11.43 -6.56 1.67
C GLY A 99 10.84 -5.99 2.93
N SER A 100 10.14 -4.89 2.80
CA SER A 100 9.52 -4.24 3.95
C SER A 100 8.16 -3.67 3.57
N VAL A 101 7.39 -3.30 4.58
CA VAL A 101 6.08 -2.69 4.39
C VAL A 101 6.09 -1.32 5.04
N LYS A 102 5.57 -0.35 4.31
CA LYS A 102 5.49 1.03 4.79
C LYS A 102 4.02 1.44 4.87
N VAL A 103 3.64 1.99 6.00
CA VAL A 103 2.31 2.59 6.12
C VAL A 103 2.42 4.03 5.66
N VAL A 104 1.59 4.42 4.72
CA VAL A 104 1.64 5.76 4.15
C VAL A 104 0.27 6.42 4.24
N TYR A 105 0.28 7.72 4.49
CA TYR A 105 -0.93 8.50 4.70
C TYR A 105 -1.11 9.57 3.63
N SER A 106 -0.15 9.69 2.72
CA SER A 106 -0.20 10.74 1.70
C SER A 106 0.79 10.42 0.60
N VAL A 107 0.65 11.14 -0.52
CA VAL A 107 1.65 11.07 -1.59
C VAL A 107 3.00 11.54 -1.06
N ALA A 108 3.02 12.55 -0.19
CA ALA A 108 4.28 13.06 0.35
C ALA A 108 5.06 11.97 1.07
N ASP A 109 4.35 11.10 1.80
CA ASP A 109 5.00 9.99 2.47
C ASP A 109 5.68 9.06 1.47
N VAL A 110 5.02 8.81 0.34
CA VAL A 110 5.56 7.92 -0.68
C VAL A 110 6.75 8.56 -1.38
N ILE A 111 6.66 9.87 -1.66
CA ILE A 111 7.77 10.59 -2.26
C ILE A 111 9.02 10.48 -1.39
N LEU A 112 8.85 10.74 -0.11
CA LEU A 112 9.96 10.66 0.83
C LEU A 112 10.52 9.25 0.91
N TRP A 113 9.64 8.27 1.07
CA TRP A 113 10.02 6.87 1.18
C TRP A 113 10.79 6.41 -0.07
N LEU A 114 10.28 6.73 -1.24
CA LEU A 114 10.87 6.30 -2.49
C LEU A 114 12.27 6.89 -2.69
N ASN A 115 12.43 8.15 -2.31
CA ASN A 115 13.70 8.84 -2.54
C ASN A 115 14.73 8.60 -1.45
N THR A 116 14.31 8.33 -0.22
CA THR A 116 15.26 8.20 0.89
C THR A 116 15.46 6.78 1.37
N GLU A 117 14.40 5.96 1.41
CA GLU A 117 14.54 4.59 1.91
C GLU A 117 14.82 3.61 0.79
N ILE A 118 14.20 3.80 -0.37
CA ILE A 118 14.38 2.90 -1.50
C ILE A 118 15.50 3.39 -2.41
N HIS A 119 15.73 4.69 -2.42
CA HIS A 119 16.72 5.32 -3.31
C HIS A 119 16.42 5.00 -4.77
N TYR A 120 15.16 5.13 -5.13
CA TYR A 120 14.70 4.80 -6.46
C TYR A 120 15.26 5.76 -7.50
N GLU A 121 15.78 5.21 -8.60
CA GLU A 121 16.23 6.02 -9.73
C GLU A 121 15.45 5.60 -10.96
N THR A 122 14.78 6.57 -11.57
CA THR A 122 13.97 6.31 -12.74
C THR A 122 14.80 5.87 -13.93
N GLU A 123 15.93 6.53 -14.13
CA GLU A 123 16.75 6.30 -15.28
C GLU A 123 17.86 5.37 -15.00
N ARG A 124 17.94 4.40 -15.76
CA ARG A 124 19.08 3.54 -15.67
C ARG A 124 19.84 3.60 -16.91
N ASN A 125 20.03 4.39 -17.50
CA ASN A 125 20.70 4.50 -18.59
C ASN A 125 21.37 3.68 -19.10
N ASN A 126 21.25 3.20 -19.60
CA ASN A 126 21.85 2.37 -20.15
C ASN A 126 22.30 2.29 -21.12
#